data_bf521da96c92defbae3e687561c81754
#
_entry.id   bf521da96c92defbae3e687561c81754
#
_cell.length_a   1.000
_cell.length_b   1.000
_cell.length_c   1.000
_cell.angle_alpha   90.00
_cell.angle_beta   90.00
_cell.angle_gamma   90.00
#
_symmetry.space_group_name_H-M   'P 1'
#
loop_
_entity.id
_entity.type
_entity.pdbx_description
1 polymer ?
#
loop_
_entity_poly.entity_id
_entity_poly.type
_entity_poly.pdbx_seq_one_letter_code
_entity_poly.pdbx_strand_id
1 'polypeptide(L)'
;MKHYINGQRYISLAEPELGLGEVTDLEGRKVTINYPLTEETRNYSTDSTSLIRCKFTAGDTIKSINGESFHVATINEEDGLFTYISANNDELIETQVDSDQGKVSALDRLKAGQIGSTKWFNLYRQLSGAYSDFQGSRAYGFVVPKINIIPHQLDVAQQVLNMPLPRALLADEVGLGKTIEAGLVIHQLIASGRAQRILICTPASLVNQWLVEMKRKFNLDCTLIDDEFCAEQQGENPFNQVQVALCNFDWLAHSEYLDQAQNTDWDMMVIDESHRLQWESDAYKTALKLSKVSSGVLLLTATPEQLGIE
;
A
#
# COMPACT_ATOMS: atom_id res chain seq x y z
N MET A 1 -40.58 -25.91 -6.70
CA MET A 1 -39.49 -26.81 -6.28
C MET A 1 -38.30 -26.53 -7.16
N LYS A 2 -37.11 -26.31 -6.58
CA LYS A 2 -35.89 -26.22 -7.37
C LYS A 2 -35.58 -27.60 -7.94
N HIS A 3 -35.33 -27.68 -9.23
CA HIS A 3 -34.91 -28.92 -9.87
C HIS A 3 -33.38 -28.98 -9.81
N TYR A 4 -32.83 -29.87 -9.01
CA TYR A 4 -31.40 -30.13 -8.96
C TYR A 4 -31.06 -31.27 -9.93
N ILE A 5 -29.97 -31.11 -10.64
CA ILE A 5 -29.44 -32.08 -11.60
C ILE A 5 -27.93 -32.21 -11.34
N ASN A 6 -27.42 -33.43 -11.43
CA ASN A 6 -25.98 -33.67 -11.26
C ASN A 6 -25.16 -32.85 -12.25
N GLY A 7 -24.10 -32.27 -11.81
CA GLY A 7 -23.24 -31.36 -12.58
C GLY A 7 -23.64 -29.90 -12.51
N GLN A 8 -24.81 -29.54 -11.99
CA GLN A 8 -25.18 -28.14 -11.78
C GLN A 8 -24.29 -27.46 -10.76
N ARG A 9 -23.96 -26.19 -10.98
CA ARG A 9 -23.10 -25.40 -10.11
C ARG A 9 -23.91 -24.48 -9.18
N TYR A 10 -23.66 -24.57 -7.89
CA TYR A 10 -24.31 -23.80 -6.83
C TYR A 10 -23.29 -23.12 -5.90
N ILE A 11 -23.69 -21.99 -5.36
CA ILE A 11 -22.97 -21.29 -4.30
C ILE A 11 -23.80 -21.36 -3.03
N SER A 12 -23.15 -21.68 -1.90
CA SER A 12 -23.77 -21.56 -0.59
C SER A 12 -23.71 -20.12 -0.10
N LEU A 13 -24.85 -19.50 0.12
CA LEU A 13 -24.91 -18.17 0.72
C LEU A 13 -24.55 -18.19 2.21
N ALA A 14 -24.70 -19.32 2.86
CA ALA A 14 -24.36 -19.48 4.27
C ALA A 14 -22.84 -19.63 4.48
N GLU A 15 -22.15 -20.23 3.51
CA GLU A 15 -20.72 -20.55 3.54
C GLU A 15 -20.09 -20.16 2.17
N PRO A 16 -20.01 -18.86 1.84
CA PRO A 16 -19.51 -18.43 0.50
C PRO A 16 -18.04 -18.75 0.28
N GLU A 17 -17.28 -18.97 1.35
CA GLU A 17 -15.88 -19.40 1.34
C GLU A 17 -15.65 -20.79 0.72
N LEU A 18 -16.69 -21.63 0.66
CA LEU A 18 -16.62 -22.94 -0.02
C LEU A 18 -16.43 -22.81 -1.54
N GLY A 19 -16.75 -21.63 -2.11
CA GLY A 19 -16.67 -21.39 -3.55
C GLY A 19 -17.84 -22.00 -4.33
N LEU A 20 -17.57 -22.35 -5.60
CA LEU A 20 -18.55 -22.91 -6.52
C LEU A 20 -18.60 -24.44 -6.37
N GLY A 21 -19.69 -24.92 -5.82
CA GLY A 21 -19.94 -26.35 -5.63
C GLY A 21 -20.67 -27.00 -6.79
N GLU A 22 -20.52 -28.30 -6.94
CA GLU A 22 -21.17 -29.12 -7.96
C GLU A 22 -22.14 -30.12 -7.31
N VAL A 23 -23.33 -30.21 -7.84
CA VAL A 23 -24.32 -31.23 -7.43
C VAL A 23 -23.80 -32.60 -7.85
N THR A 24 -23.56 -33.46 -6.88
CA THR A 24 -23.07 -34.84 -7.13
C THR A 24 -24.14 -35.90 -6.92
N ASP A 25 -25.12 -35.64 -6.06
CA ASP A 25 -26.17 -36.62 -5.79
C ASP A 25 -27.47 -35.95 -5.33
N LEU A 26 -28.59 -36.61 -5.58
CA LEU A 26 -29.95 -36.19 -5.19
C LEU A 26 -30.75 -37.37 -4.65
N GLU A 27 -30.95 -37.38 -3.35
CA GLU A 27 -31.76 -38.42 -2.67
C GLU A 27 -33.02 -37.81 -2.02
N GLY A 28 -34.18 -37.95 -2.67
CA GLY A 28 -35.43 -37.47 -2.13
C GLY A 28 -35.47 -35.94 -1.92
N ARG A 29 -35.39 -35.51 -0.64
CA ARG A 29 -35.31 -34.09 -0.27
C ARG A 29 -33.89 -33.57 0.09
N LYS A 30 -32.88 -34.41 -0.19
CA LYS A 30 -31.48 -34.12 0.16
C LYS A 30 -30.69 -33.95 -1.13
N VAL A 31 -29.99 -32.83 -1.28
CA VAL A 31 -29.03 -32.61 -2.34
C VAL A 31 -27.61 -32.59 -1.75
N THR A 32 -26.73 -33.34 -2.38
CA THR A 32 -25.32 -33.42 -2.01
C THR A 32 -24.52 -32.56 -2.98
N ILE A 33 -23.71 -31.65 -2.44
CA ILE A 33 -22.86 -30.73 -3.21
C ILE A 33 -21.42 -30.92 -2.79
N ASN A 34 -20.56 -31.15 -3.77
CA ASN A 34 -19.12 -31.18 -3.57
C ASN A 34 -18.51 -29.81 -3.91
N TYR A 35 -17.63 -29.32 -3.04
CA TYR A 35 -16.92 -28.05 -3.19
C TYR A 35 -15.44 -28.32 -3.46
N PRO A 36 -15.00 -28.29 -4.72
CA PRO A 36 -13.62 -28.66 -5.06
C PRO A 36 -12.58 -27.70 -4.49
N LEU A 37 -12.93 -26.42 -4.24
CA LEU A 37 -12.00 -25.41 -3.71
C LEU A 37 -11.54 -25.74 -2.29
N THR A 38 -12.41 -26.34 -1.47
CA THR A 38 -12.14 -26.70 -0.07
C THR A 38 -12.06 -28.20 0.17
N GLU A 39 -12.25 -29.01 -0.89
CA GLU A 39 -12.33 -30.50 -0.82
C GLU A 39 -13.41 -31.00 0.15
N GLU A 40 -14.49 -30.22 0.31
CA GLU A 40 -15.56 -30.52 1.24
C GLU A 40 -16.87 -30.90 0.52
N THR A 41 -17.62 -31.81 1.13
CA THR A 41 -18.96 -32.19 0.67
C THR A 41 -19.99 -31.75 1.69
N ARG A 42 -21.07 -31.12 1.25
CA ARG A 42 -22.17 -30.65 2.07
C ARG A 42 -23.50 -31.22 1.62
N ASN A 43 -24.38 -31.46 2.57
CA ASN A 43 -25.73 -31.91 2.33
C ASN A 43 -26.74 -30.81 2.67
N TYR A 44 -27.60 -30.50 1.72
CA TYR A 44 -28.63 -29.47 1.89
C TYR A 44 -30.03 -30.07 1.65
N SER A 45 -31.05 -29.39 2.19
CA SER A 45 -32.43 -29.66 1.80
C SER A 45 -32.69 -29.11 0.41
N THR A 46 -33.48 -29.81 -0.41
CA THR A 46 -33.93 -29.30 -1.73
C THR A 46 -34.74 -28.00 -1.63
N ASP A 47 -35.33 -27.72 -0.48
CA ASP A 47 -36.04 -26.47 -0.19
C ASP A 47 -35.13 -25.36 0.38
N SER A 48 -33.82 -25.63 0.44
CA SER A 48 -32.86 -24.64 0.99
C SER A 48 -32.87 -23.34 0.19
N THR A 49 -33.02 -22.24 0.91
CA THR A 49 -32.91 -20.88 0.35
C THR A 49 -31.48 -20.39 0.32
N SER A 50 -30.56 -21.11 0.99
CA SER A 50 -29.15 -20.72 1.07
C SER A 50 -28.34 -21.10 -0.19
N LEU A 51 -28.89 -21.91 -1.09
CA LEU A 51 -28.24 -22.31 -2.33
C LEU A 51 -28.71 -21.43 -3.49
N ILE A 52 -27.79 -20.82 -4.20
CA ILE A 52 -28.04 -20.08 -5.44
C ILE A 52 -27.33 -20.79 -6.58
N ARG A 53 -28.09 -21.06 -7.67
CA ARG A 53 -27.50 -21.57 -8.89
C ARG A 53 -26.60 -20.51 -9.52
N CYS A 54 -25.38 -20.86 -9.84
CA CYS A 54 -24.47 -19.97 -10.53
C CYS A 54 -24.82 -19.94 -12.02
N LYS A 55 -25.02 -18.72 -12.54
CA LYS A 55 -25.24 -18.49 -13.96
C LYS A 55 -24.45 -17.25 -14.37
N PHE A 56 -23.57 -17.42 -15.34
CA PHE A 56 -22.87 -16.31 -15.96
C PHE A 56 -23.68 -15.77 -17.12
N THR A 57 -23.48 -14.52 -17.49
CA THR A 57 -24.25 -13.84 -18.56
C THR A 57 -23.33 -13.42 -19.71
N ALA A 58 -23.90 -13.10 -20.85
CA ALA A 58 -23.16 -12.58 -22.00
C ALA A 58 -22.37 -11.33 -21.58
N GLY A 59 -21.08 -11.30 -21.90
CA GLY A 59 -20.11 -10.28 -21.49
C GLY A 59 -19.28 -10.64 -20.25
N ASP A 60 -19.62 -11.69 -19.50
CA ASP A 60 -18.80 -12.17 -18.41
C ASP A 60 -17.53 -12.87 -18.92
N THR A 61 -16.45 -12.76 -18.15
CA THR A 61 -15.24 -13.53 -18.37
C THR A 61 -15.13 -14.57 -17.27
N ILE A 62 -15.09 -15.85 -17.64
CA ILE A 62 -14.99 -16.99 -16.72
C ILE A 62 -13.67 -17.73 -16.97
N LYS A 63 -13.22 -18.50 -15.99
CA LYS A 63 -12.05 -19.38 -16.14
C LYS A 63 -12.52 -20.83 -16.20
N SER A 64 -11.88 -21.60 -17.06
CA SER A 64 -12.05 -23.05 -17.08
C SER A 64 -11.20 -23.69 -15.96
N ILE A 65 -11.48 -24.94 -15.64
CA ILE A 65 -10.68 -25.77 -14.70
C ILE A 65 -9.20 -25.79 -15.12
N ASN A 66 -8.90 -25.64 -16.41
CA ASN A 66 -7.54 -25.62 -16.95
C ASN A 66 -6.86 -24.24 -16.79
N GLY A 67 -7.53 -23.25 -16.20
CA GLY A 67 -7.01 -21.89 -16.01
C GLY A 67 -7.15 -20.98 -17.23
N GLU A 68 -7.76 -21.43 -18.32
CA GLU A 68 -7.99 -20.63 -19.52
C GLU A 68 -9.12 -19.64 -19.31
N SER A 69 -8.96 -18.41 -19.79
CA SER A 69 -10.00 -17.37 -19.73
C SER A 69 -10.98 -17.55 -20.90
N PHE A 70 -12.26 -17.59 -20.58
CA PHE A 70 -13.34 -17.79 -21.53
C PHE A 70 -14.32 -16.61 -21.47
N HIS A 71 -14.56 -15.96 -22.61
CA HIS A 71 -15.50 -14.84 -22.74
C HIS A 71 -16.86 -15.35 -23.22
N VAL A 72 -17.88 -15.17 -22.38
CA VAL A 72 -19.24 -15.63 -22.68
C VAL A 72 -19.89 -14.68 -23.67
N ALA A 73 -20.26 -15.18 -24.86
CA ALA A 73 -21.06 -14.47 -25.85
C ALA A 73 -22.54 -14.86 -25.77
N THR A 74 -22.82 -16.16 -25.67
CA THR A 74 -24.18 -16.72 -25.56
C THR A 74 -24.20 -17.88 -24.56
N ILE A 75 -25.43 -18.25 -24.14
CA ILE A 75 -25.64 -19.31 -23.15
C ILE A 75 -26.77 -20.20 -23.69
N ASN A 76 -26.50 -21.49 -23.74
CA ASN A 76 -27.51 -22.51 -23.98
C ASN A 76 -27.80 -23.28 -22.68
N GLU A 77 -29.00 -23.81 -22.57
CA GLU A 77 -29.37 -24.70 -21.47
C GLU A 77 -29.92 -26.00 -22.09
N GLU A 78 -29.18 -27.08 -21.90
CA GLU A 78 -29.54 -28.40 -22.37
C GLU A 78 -29.53 -29.38 -21.18
N ASP A 79 -30.55 -30.18 -21.07
CA ASP A 79 -30.74 -31.16 -19.97
C ASP A 79 -30.55 -30.53 -18.57
N GLY A 80 -30.84 -29.22 -18.44
CA GLY A 80 -30.73 -28.49 -17.19
C GLY A 80 -29.31 -28.05 -16.82
N LEU A 81 -28.32 -28.21 -17.68
CA LEU A 81 -26.97 -27.70 -17.54
C LEU A 81 -26.73 -26.48 -18.45
N PHE A 82 -25.91 -25.53 -18.02
CA PHE A 82 -25.52 -24.40 -18.85
C PHE A 82 -24.29 -24.75 -19.69
N THR A 83 -24.37 -24.43 -20.99
CA THR A 83 -23.23 -24.40 -21.90
C THR A 83 -22.98 -22.95 -22.30
N TYR A 84 -21.80 -22.45 -21.97
CA TYR A 84 -21.34 -21.10 -22.32
C TYR A 84 -20.65 -21.15 -23.68
N ILE A 85 -20.96 -20.23 -24.56
CA ILE A 85 -20.44 -20.20 -25.95
C ILE A 85 -19.67 -18.88 -26.11
N SER A 86 -18.46 -18.96 -26.64
CA SER A 86 -17.63 -17.79 -26.96
C SER A 86 -18.03 -17.17 -28.31
N ALA A 87 -17.53 -15.97 -28.61
CA ALA A 87 -17.69 -15.35 -29.93
C ALA A 87 -17.08 -16.16 -31.07
N ASN A 88 -16.15 -17.07 -30.78
CA ASN A 88 -15.48 -17.95 -31.72
C ASN A 88 -16.20 -19.32 -31.89
N ASN A 89 -17.35 -19.50 -31.24
CA ASN A 89 -18.07 -20.77 -31.13
C ASN A 89 -17.39 -21.86 -30.31
N ASP A 90 -16.43 -21.49 -29.45
CA ASP A 90 -15.93 -22.45 -28.47
C ASP A 90 -16.98 -22.66 -27.39
N GLU A 91 -17.06 -23.86 -26.84
CA GLU A 91 -18.04 -24.24 -25.83
C GLU A 91 -17.36 -24.58 -24.50
N LEU A 92 -17.95 -24.09 -23.41
CA LEU A 92 -17.56 -24.43 -22.05
C LEU A 92 -18.77 -24.88 -21.24
N ILE A 93 -18.77 -26.14 -20.84
CA ILE A 93 -19.88 -26.71 -20.05
C ILE A 93 -19.75 -26.23 -18.60
N GLU A 94 -20.90 -26.03 -17.95
CA GLU A 94 -21.02 -25.59 -16.55
C GLU A 94 -20.08 -26.36 -15.58
N THR A 95 -19.91 -27.67 -15.80
CA THR A 95 -19.02 -28.54 -14.99
C THR A 95 -17.53 -28.22 -15.15
N GLN A 96 -17.15 -27.57 -16.24
CA GLN A 96 -15.77 -27.21 -16.55
C GLN A 96 -15.38 -25.80 -16.07
N VAL A 97 -16.29 -25.09 -15.41
CA VAL A 97 -16.01 -23.79 -14.82
C VAL A 97 -15.20 -23.95 -13.54
N ASP A 98 -14.16 -23.13 -13.39
CA ASP A 98 -13.29 -23.13 -12.20
C ASP A 98 -14.09 -22.81 -10.93
N SER A 99 -13.84 -23.56 -9.87
CA SER A 99 -14.55 -23.45 -8.59
C SER A 99 -14.31 -22.15 -7.83
N ASP A 100 -13.27 -21.39 -8.18
CA ASP A 100 -12.98 -20.06 -7.62
C ASP A 100 -13.84 -18.94 -8.25
N GLN A 101 -14.67 -19.25 -9.25
CA GLN A 101 -15.44 -18.25 -10.02
C GLN A 101 -16.82 -17.90 -9.45
N GLY A 102 -17.16 -18.42 -8.30
CA GLY A 102 -18.48 -18.21 -7.69
C GLY A 102 -18.72 -16.76 -7.26
N LYS A 103 -19.39 -15.93 -8.09
CA LYS A 103 -19.82 -14.58 -7.71
C LYS A 103 -21.24 -14.58 -7.14
N VAL A 104 -21.37 -14.22 -5.86
CA VAL A 104 -22.66 -13.85 -5.26
C VAL A 104 -22.74 -12.33 -5.23
N SER A 105 -23.71 -11.76 -5.94
CA SER A 105 -23.90 -10.30 -5.90
C SER A 105 -24.37 -9.85 -4.51
N ALA A 106 -24.00 -8.62 -4.12
CA ALA A 106 -24.51 -8.02 -2.89
C ALA A 106 -26.05 -7.96 -2.85
N LEU A 107 -26.69 -7.82 -4.03
CA LEU A 107 -28.13 -7.81 -4.19
C LEU A 107 -28.75 -9.19 -3.92
N ASP A 108 -28.11 -10.27 -4.36
CA ASP A 108 -28.61 -11.64 -4.14
C ASP A 108 -28.49 -12.03 -2.66
N ARG A 109 -27.41 -11.63 -2.00
CA ARG A 109 -27.27 -11.76 -0.54
C ARG A 109 -28.35 -10.99 0.20
N LEU A 110 -28.66 -9.77 -0.22
CA LEU A 110 -29.73 -8.95 0.36
C LEU A 110 -31.11 -9.61 0.16
N LYS A 111 -31.42 -10.10 -1.06
CA LYS A 111 -32.68 -10.82 -1.36
C LYS A 111 -32.83 -12.11 -0.56
N ALA A 112 -31.72 -12.79 -0.27
CA ALA A 112 -31.69 -13.98 0.59
C ALA A 112 -31.81 -13.67 2.08
N GLY A 113 -31.97 -12.39 2.48
CA GLY A 113 -32.08 -11.98 3.88
C GLY A 113 -30.77 -12.04 4.65
N GLN A 114 -29.64 -12.20 3.95
CA GLN A 114 -28.31 -12.21 4.56
C GLN A 114 -27.83 -10.78 4.84
N ILE A 115 -28.46 -10.17 5.83
CA ILE A 115 -28.04 -8.87 6.35
C ILE A 115 -27.04 -9.14 7.46
N GLY A 116 -25.87 -8.55 7.37
CA GLY A 116 -24.87 -8.62 8.42
C GLY A 116 -25.43 -8.12 9.76
N SER A 117 -24.97 -8.68 10.85
CA SER A 117 -25.42 -8.27 12.19
C SER A 117 -25.18 -6.78 12.40
N THR A 118 -26.19 -6.03 12.83
CA THR A 118 -26.08 -4.61 13.21
C THR A 118 -24.97 -4.38 14.25
N LYS A 119 -24.73 -5.37 15.12
CA LYS A 119 -23.64 -5.32 16.10
C LYS A 119 -22.27 -5.27 15.43
N TRP A 120 -22.03 -6.11 14.43
CA TRP A 120 -20.77 -6.14 13.67
C TRP A 120 -20.60 -4.89 12.82
N PHE A 121 -21.68 -4.40 12.19
CA PHE A 121 -21.63 -3.15 11.44
C PHE A 121 -21.30 -1.95 12.34
N ASN A 122 -21.92 -1.85 13.50
CA ASN A 122 -21.63 -0.78 14.45
C ASN A 122 -20.20 -0.88 15.00
N LEU A 123 -19.71 -2.08 15.28
CA LEU A 123 -18.32 -2.30 15.69
C LEU A 123 -17.34 -1.88 14.60
N TYR A 124 -17.59 -2.30 13.36
CA TYR A 124 -16.77 -1.89 12.20
C TYR A 124 -16.76 -0.36 12.05
N ARG A 125 -17.92 0.28 12.13
CA ARG A 125 -18.02 1.74 12.04
C ARG A 125 -17.26 2.45 13.16
N GLN A 126 -17.36 1.95 14.40
CA GLN A 126 -16.63 2.51 15.54
C GLN A 126 -15.12 2.34 15.38
N LEU A 127 -14.67 1.16 14.98
CA LEU A 127 -13.25 0.89 14.74
C LEU A 127 -12.71 1.72 13.58
N SER A 128 -13.46 1.82 12.48
CA SER A 128 -13.05 2.64 11.32
C SER A 128 -12.97 4.11 11.69
N GLY A 129 -13.93 4.62 12.48
CA GLY A 129 -13.89 5.99 12.99
C GLY A 129 -12.66 6.22 13.88
N ALA A 130 -12.47 5.36 14.89
CA ALA A 130 -11.33 5.46 15.81
C ALA A 130 -9.98 5.34 15.07
N TYR A 131 -9.90 4.47 14.07
CA TYR A 131 -8.70 4.32 13.26
C TYR A 131 -8.43 5.56 12.39
N SER A 132 -9.48 6.13 11.79
CA SER A 132 -9.38 7.39 11.03
C SER A 132 -8.93 8.56 11.93
N ASP A 133 -9.52 8.68 13.12
CA ASP A 133 -9.15 9.70 14.11
C ASP A 133 -7.69 9.51 14.56
N PHE A 134 -7.28 8.27 14.77
CA PHE A 134 -5.89 7.94 15.13
C PHE A 134 -4.91 8.27 14.00
N GLN A 135 -5.22 7.91 12.75
CA GLN A 135 -4.39 8.27 11.59
C GLN A 135 -4.29 9.79 11.38
N GLY A 136 -5.39 10.52 11.59
CA GLY A 136 -5.43 11.98 11.53
C GLY A 136 -4.80 12.67 12.76
N SER A 137 -4.43 11.93 13.80
CA SER A 137 -3.87 12.50 15.01
C SER A 137 -2.42 12.95 14.80
N ARG A 138 -2.05 14.03 15.51
CA ARG A 138 -0.64 14.49 15.54
C ARG A 138 0.33 13.46 16.16
N ALA A 139 -0.18 12.44 16.83
CA ALA A 139 0.61 11.40 17.49
C ALA A 139 0.86 10.17 16.61
N TYR A 140 0.14 10.02 15.48
CA TYR A 140 0.21 8.81 14.66
C TYR A 140 1.64 8.45 14.23
N GLY A 141 2.38 9.41 13.71
CA GLY A 141 3.75 9.20 13.24
C GLY A 141 4.77 8.95 14.37
N PHE A 142 4.38 9.15 15.64
CA PHE A 142 5.26 8.87 16.79
C PHE A 142 5.04 7.49 17.41
N VAL A 143 3.89 6.85 17.14
CA VAL A 143 3.53 5.56 17.74
C VAL A 143 4.03 4.37 16.91
N VAL A 144 4.12 4.53 15.59
CA VAL A 144 4.52 3.48 14.65
C VAL A 144 6.03 3.16 14.68
N PRO A 145 6.95 4.15 14.86
CA PRO A 145 8.37 3.88 14.88
C PRO A 145 8.80 2.88 15.98
N LYS A 146 9.73 1.99 15.62
CA LYS A 146 10.28 0.98 16.52
C LYS A 146 11.49 1.57 17.31
N ILE A 147 11.22 2.61 18.07
CA ILE A 147 12.21 3.32 18.88
C ILE A 147 11.76 3.44 20.33
N ASN A 148 12.71 3.55 21.25
CA ASN A 148 12.42 4.01 22.59
C ASN A 148 12.30 5.54 22.55
N ILE A 149 11.07 6.05 22.68
CA ILE A 149 10.83 7.49 22.64
C ILE A 149 11.45 8.15 23.87
N ILE A 150 12.35 9.08 23.63
CA ILE A 150 12.94 9.94 24.66
C ILE A 150 12.16 11.26 24.64
N PRO A 151 11.68 11.77 25.79
CA PRO A 151 10.85 12.97 25.85
C PRO A 151 11.44 14.18 25.12
N HIS A 152 12.75 14.39 25.20
CA HIS A 152 13.46 15.46 24.51
C HIS A 152 13.29 15.35 22.98
N GLN A 153 13.54 14.17 22.40
CA GLN A 153 13.41 13.95 20.95
C GLN A 153 12.00 14.18 20.45
N LEU A 154 11.00 13.80 21.26
CA LEU A 154 9.60 14.05 20.93
C LEU A 154 9.28 15.55 20.96
N ASP A 155 9.79 16.27 21.96
CA ASP A 155 9.57 17.71 22.08
C ASP A 155 10.18 18.47 20.89
N VAL A 156 11.43 18.17 20.54
CA VAL A 156 12.11 18.74 19.37
C VAL A 156 11.33 18.45 18.09
N ALA A 157 10.94 17.20 17.86
CA ALA A 157 10.16 16.82 16.68
C ALA A 157 8.82 17.56 16.63
N GLN A 158 8.11 17.70 17.76
CA GLN A 158 6.86 18.46 17.83
C GLN A 158 7.05 19.95 17.54
N GLN A 159 8.10 20.55 18.05
CA GLN A 159 8.41 21.97 17.76
C GLN A 159 8.58 22.20 16.27
N VAL A 160 9.36 21.35 15.59
CA VAL A 160 9.57 21.42 14.15
C VAL A 160 8.25 21.21 13.39
N LEU A 161 7.45 20.21 13.77
CA LEU A 161 6.19 19.87 13.11
C LEU A 161 5.08 20.92 13.31
N ASN A 162 5.16 21.74 14.35
CA ASN A 162 4.23 22.84 14.58
C ASN A 162 4.50 24.06 13.69
N MET A 163 5.66 24.12 13.03
CA MET A 163 5.95 25.17 12.06
C MET A 163 5.10 24.96 10.80
N PRO A 164 4.49 26.00 10.23
CA PRO A 164 3.76 25.90 8.96
C PRO A 164 4.64 25.42 7.82
N LEU A 165 5.86 25.94 7.73
CA LEU A 165 6.94 25.50 6.84
C LEU A 165 8.13 25.16 7.74
N PRO A 166 8.41 23.87 7.98
CA PRO A 166 9.47 23.46 8.90
C PRO A 166 10.84 23.84 8.34
N ARG A 167 11.45 24.88 8.92
CA ARG A 167 12.84 25.30 8.64
C ARG A 167 13.57 25.43 9.95
N ALA A 168 14.41 24.43 10.27
CA ALA A 168 15.03 24.31 11.58
C ALA A 168 16.46 23.78 11.48
N LEU A 169 17.25 24.15 12.48
CA LEU A 169 18.56 23.59 12.75
C LEU A 169 18.46 22.75 14.04
N LEU A 170 18.75 21.45 13.93
CA LEU A 170 18.94 20.56 15.09
C LEU A 170 20.42 20.54 15.44
N ALA A 171 20.76 21.19 16.56
CA ALA A 171 22.13 21.44 16.96
C ALA A 171 22.50 20.74 18.29
N ASP A 172 21.89 19.60 18.55
CA ASP A 172 22.13 18.81 19.75
C ASP A 172 23.52 18.17 19.73
N GLU A 173 24.07 17.85 20.92
CA GLU A 173 25.35 17.18 21.07
C GLU A 173 25.43 15.85 20.32
N VAL A 174 26.65 15.38 20.06
CA VAL A 174 26.90 14.07 19.44
C VAL A 174 26.25 12.97 20.29
N GLY A 175 25.50 12.06 19.66
CA GLY A 175 24.90 10.90 20.34
C GLY A 175 23.53 11.13 20.95
N LEU A 176 22.98 12.35 20.98
CA LEU A 176 21.62 12.61 21.47
C LEU A 176 20.51 12.17 20.50
N GLY A 177 20.88 11.73 19.31
CA GLY A 177 19.94 11.08 18.38
C GLY A 177 19.27 12.02 17.38
N LYS A 178 19.97 13.03 16.86
CA LYS A 178 19.49 13.92 15.79
C LYS A 178 18.87 13.19 14.61
N THR A 179 19.46 12.06 14.20
CA THR A 179 18.89 11.18 13.14
C THR A 179 17.52 10.64 13.55
N ILE A 180 17.32 10.35 14.85
CA ILE A 180 16.02 9.89 15.37
C ILE A 180 15.00 11.04 15.34
N GLU A 181 15.39 12.23 15.75
CA GLU A 181 14.53 13.43 15.72
C GLU A 181 14.12 13.75 14.28
N ALA A 182 15.07 13.76 13.34
CA ALA A 182 14.79 13.93 11.93
C ALA A 182 13.89 12.82 11.39
N GLY A 183 14.14 11.56 11.77
CA GLY A 183 13.32 10.42 11.41
C GLY A 183 11.88 10.52 11.93
N LEU A 184 11.69 11.01 13.17
CA LEU A 184 10.36 11.30 13.74
C LEU A 184 9.62 12.38 12.93
N VAL A 185 10.31 13.46 12.56
CA VAL A 185 9.75 14.54 11.73
C VAL A 185 9.36 14.01 10.35
N ILE A 186 10.27 13.31 9.67
CA ILE A 186 10.04 12.71 8.34
C ILE A 186 8.83 11.77 8.39
N HIS A 187 8.85 10.82 9.32
CA HIS A 187 7.79 9.82 9.45
C HIS A 187 6.42 10.46 9.71
N GLN A 188 6.36 11.46 10.60
CA GLN A 188 5.11 12.16 10.88
C GLN A 188 4.62 12.97 9.68
N LEU A 189 5.50 13.64 8.93
CA LEU A 189 5.12 14.40 7.74
C LEU A 189 4.54 13.48 6.67
N ILE A 190 5.15 12.33 6.43
CA ILE A 190 4.66 11.32 5.48
C ILE A 190 3.32 10.73 5.98
N ALA A 191 3.27 10.29 7.23
CA ALA A 191 2.10 9.64 7.81
C ALA A 191 0.86 10.55 7.85
N SER A 192 1.06 11.86 8.04
CA SER A 192 -0.01 12.86 8.01
C SER A 192 -0.36 13.37 6.60
N GLY A 193 0.33 12.91 5.55
CA GLY A 193 0.16 13.38 4.18
C GLY A 193 0.65 14.81 3.93
N ARG A 194 1.40 15.40 4.87
CA ARG A 194 1.99 16.74 4.73
C ARG A 194 3.22 16.77 3.86
N ALA A 195 3.88 15.62 3.66
CA ALA A 195 5.00 15.47 2.75
C ALA A 195 4.82 14.19 1.92
N GLN A 196 5.09 14.30 0.63
CA GLN A 196 5.10 13.19 -0.33
C GLN A 196 6.51 12.93 -0.85
N ARG A 197 7.36 13.98 -0.94
CA ARG A 197 8.72 13.87 -1.44
C ARG A 197 9.72 14.49 -0.49
N ILE A 198 10.70 13.68 -0.10
CA ILE A 198 11.73 14.05 0.87
C ILE A 198 13.10 13.77 0.28
N LEU A 199 13.99 14.75 0.37
CA LEU A 199 15.39 14.64 0.00
C LEU A 199 16.26 14.61 1.26
N ILE A 200 17.02 13.55 1.45
CA ILE A 200 17.99 13.42 2.54
C ILE A 200 19.40 13.46 1.94
N CYS A 201 20.19 14.42 2.35
CA CYS A 201 21.55 14.60 1.92
C CYS A 201 22.50 14.36 3.08
N THR A 202 23.41 13.40 2.95
CA THR A 202 24.35 13.02 4.00
C THR A 202 25.78 12.92 3.47
N PRO A 203 26.82 12.98 4.32
CA PRO A 203 28.15 12.53 3.92
C PRO A 203 28.16 11.06 3.51
N ALA A 204 29.08 10.68 2.59
CA ALA A 204 29.19 9.30 2.10
C ALA A 204 29.29 8.25 3.21
N SER A 205 30.00 8.58 4.30
CA SER A 205 30.17 7.66 5.45
C SER A 205 28.88 7.36 6.21
N LEU A 206 27.86 8.21 6.10
CA LEU A 206 26.60 8.07 6.84
C LEU A 206 25.43 7.53 6.01
N VAL A 207 25.59 7.42 4.67
CA VAL A 207 24.55 6.94 3.77
C VAL A 207 23.98 5.59 4.22
N ASN A 208 24.84 4.59 4.45
CA ASN A 208 24.41 3.26 4.86
C ASN A 208 23.75 3.27 6.26
N GLN A 209 24.22 4.12 7.15
CA GLN A 209 23.60 4.28 8.47
C GLN A 209 22.17 4.81 8.32
N TRP A 210 21.95 5.84 7.53
CA TRP A 210 20.63 6.41 7.26
C TRP A 210 19.67 5.38 6.65
N LEU A 211 20.11 4.63 5.62
CA LEU A 211 19.30 3.56 5.02
C LEU A 211 18.84 2.54 6.07
N VAL A 212 19.79 2.07 6.89
CA VAL A 212 19.49 1.06 7.92
C VAL A 212 18.58 1.62 9.02
N GLU A 213 18.86 2.85 9.49
CA GLU A 213 18.07 3.46 10.57
C GLU A 213 16.63 3.77 10.12
N MET A 214 16.45 4.37 8.94
CA MET A 214 15.11 4.66 8.40
C MET A 214 14.31 3.38 8.20
N LYS A 215 14.92 2.34 7.65
CA LYS A 215 14.22 1.05 7.47
C LYS A 215 13.89 0.37 8.79
N ARG A 216 14.87 0.24 9.70
CA ARG A 216 14.68 -0.54 10.94
C ARG A 216 13.81 0.15 11.97
N LYS A 217 14.01 1.46 12.15
CA LYS A 217 13.37 2.24 13.21
C LYS A 217 12.04 2.84 12.79
N PHE A 218 11.94 3.29 11.54
CA PHE A 218 10.77 4.02 11.03
C PHE A 218 9.96 3.24 9.98
N ASN A 219 10.48 2.09 9.53
CA ASN A 219 9.90 1.32 8.42
C ASN A 219 9.72 2.17 7.15
N LEU A 220 10.62 3.13 6.94
CA LEU A 220 10.68 3.96 5.74
C LEU A 220 11.67 3.38 4.74
N ASP A 221 11.23 3.22 3.51
CA ASP A 221 12.09 2.85 2.40
C ASP A 221 12.70 4.11 1.79
N CYS A 222 14.00 4.29 2.00
CA CYS A 222 14.78 5.32 1.34
C CYS A 222 15.48 4.71 0.13
N THR A 223 15.40 5.39 -1.02
CA THR A 223 16.11 4.98 -2.22
C THR A 223 17.42 5.75 -2.30
N LEU A 224 18.53 5.02 -2.39
CA LEU A 224 19.84 5.63 -2.67
C LEU A 224 19.85 6.13 -4.11
N ILE A 225 20.10 7.43 -4.27
CA ILE A 225 20.29 8.06 -5.57
C ILE A 225 21.80 8.25 -5.79
N ASP A 226 22.33 7.51 -6.74
CA ASP A 226 23.71 7.53 -7.19
C ASP A 226 23.77 7.37 -8.71
N ASP A 227 24.97 7.26 -9.28
CA ASP A 227 25.16 7.13 -10.73
C ASP A 227 24.51 5.87 -11.30
N GLU A 228 24.53 4.75 -10.54
CA GLU A 228 23.95 3.48 -10.95
C GLU A 228 22.43 3.60 -11.06
N PHE A 229 21.78 4.11 -9.99
CA PHE A 229 20.34 4.33 -9.99
C PHE A 229 19.91 5.30 -11.09
N CYS A 230 20.64 6.41 -11.28
CA CYS A 230 20.32 7.40 -12.29
C CYS A 230 20.43 6.83 -13.72
N ALA A 231 21.43 6.00 -13.98
CA ALA A 231 21.61 5.37 -15.29
C ALA A 231 20.47 4.42 -15.66
N GLU A 232 19.86 3.77 -14.68
CA GLU A 232 18.73 2.85 -14.88
C GLU A 232 17.44 3.57 -15.29
N GLN A 233 17.29 4.88 -15.00
CA GLN A 233 16.05 5.64 -15.25
C GLN A 233 15.86 6.07 -16.73
N GLN A 234 16.73 5.66 -17.65
CA GLN A 234 16.58 5.85 -19.11
C GLN A 234 16.25 7.30 -19.54
N GLY A 235 16.76 8.28 -18.82
CA GLY A 235 16.58 9.71 -19.13
C GLY A 235 15.38 10.39 -18.46
N GLU A 236 14.59 9.67 -17.69
CA GLU A 236 13.61 10.28 -16.78
C GLU A 236 14.30 10.89 -15.55
N ASN A 237 13.67 11.88 -14.93
CA ASN A 237 14.21 12.47 -13.70
C ASN A 237 14.16 11.45 -12.55
N PRO A 238 15.31 10.94 -12.06
CA PRO A 238 15.37 9.89 -11.05
C PRO A 238 14.73 10.31 -9.72
N PHE A 239 14.77 11.60 -9.39
CA PHE A 239 14.20 12.12 -8.16
C PHE A 239 12.67 12.14 -8.17
N ASN A 240 12.04 12.10 -9.33
CA ASN A 240 10.58 12.03 -9.45
C ASN A 240 10.03 10.62 -9.24
N GLN A 241 10.87 9.59 -9.30
CA GLN A 241 10.47 8.19 -9.20
C GLN A 241 10.43 7.70 -7.75
N VAL A 242 10.88 8.50 -6.78
CA VAL A 242 11.05 8.07 -5.39
C VAL A 242 10.35 9.00 -4.42
N GLN A 243 9.85 8.43 -3.31
CA GLN A 243 9.23 9.20 -2.23
C GLN A 243 10.28 9.79 -1.28
N VAL A 244 11.25 8.98 -0.88
CA VAL A 244 12.34 9.40 0.00
C VAL A 244 13.66 9.12 -0.71
N ALA A 245 14.25 10.18 -1.27
CA ALA A 245 15.55 10.14 -1.89
C ALA A 245 16.64 10.32 -0.81
N LEU A 246 17.64 9.47 -0.83
CA LEU A 246 18.85 9.61 -0.03
C LEU A 246 20.05 9.70 -0.95
N CYS A 247 20.87 10.70 -0.81
CA CYS A 247 22.10 10.85 -1.61
C CYS A 247 23.28 11.32 -0.79
N ASN A 248 24.47 11.04 -1.33
CA ASN A 248 25.68 11.69 -0.86
C ASN A 248 25.68 13.16 -1.32
N PHE A 249 25.82 14.09 -0.37
CA PHE A 249 25.74 15.51 -0.67
C PHE A 249 26.89 16.00 -1.58
N ASP A 250 28.13 15.51 -1.36
CA ASP A 250 29.27 15.87 -2.19
C ASP A 250 29.11 15.34 -3.63
N TRP A 251 28.56 14.14 -3.79
CA TRP A 251 28.21 13.61 -5.10
C TRP A 251 27.17 14.48 -5.81
N LEU A 252 26.07 14.82 -5.12
CA LEU A 252 24.99 15.62 -5.71
C LEU A 252 25.49 17.00 -6.14
N ALA A 253 26.37 17.63 -5.35
CA ALA A 253 26.93 18.96 -5.65
C ALA A 253 27.75 19.00 -6.95
N HIS A 254 28.35 17.88 -7.34
CA HIS A 254 29.21 17.77 -8.53
C HIS A 254 28.58 16.95 -9.66
N SER A 255 27.39 16.37 -9.44
CA SER A 255 26.72 15.52 -10.43
C SER A 255 26.01 16.33 -11.53
N GLU A 256 25.89 15.72 -12.70
CA GLU A 256 25.04 16.26 -13.79
C GLU A 256 23.54 16.21 -13.45
N TYR A 257 23.16 15.48 -12.40
CA TYR A 257 21.76 15.33 -11.95
C TYR A 257 21.30 16.43 -11.01
N LEU A 258 22.17 17.39 -10.65
CA LEU A 258 21.81 18.49 -9.74
C LEU A 258 20.64 19.32 -10.28
N ASP A 259 20.61 19.62 -11.57
CA ASP A 259 19.53 20.37 -12.19
C ASP A 259 18.19 19.59 -12.12
N GLN A 260 18.24 18.28 -12.23
CA GLN A 260 17.06 17.42 -12.08
C GLN A 260 16.54 17.41 -10.65
N ALA A 261 17.44 17.38 -9.66
CA ALA A 261 17.08 17.53 -8.24
C ALA A 261 16.45 18.91 -7.94
N GLN A 262 16.90 19.96 -8.59
CA GLN A 262 16.33 21.32 -8.47
C GLN A 262 14.98 21.47 -9.14
N ASN A 263 14.70 20.67 -10.17
CA ASN A 263 13.41 20.64 -10.89
C ASN A 263 12.40 19.68 -10.27
N THR A 264 12.69 19.17 -9.08
CA THR A 264 11.80 18.30 -8.31
C THR A 264 11.19 19.10 -7.16
N ASP A 265 9.86 18.98 -6.99
CA ASP A 265 9.16 19.61 -5.87
C ASP A 265 9.41 18.83 -4.58
N TRP A 266 10.23 19.37 -3.71
CA TRP A 266 10.54 18.78 -2.41
C TRP A 266 9.68 19.37 -1.30
N ASP A 267 8.96 18.53 -0.58
CA ASP A 267 8.23 18.95 0.63
C ASP A 267 9.18 19.19 1.79
N MET A 268 10.25 18.39 1.87
CA MET A 268 11.26 18.49 2.91
C MET A 268 12.64 18.14 2.37
N MET A 269 13.62 18.93 2.72
CA MET A 269 15.04 18.63 2.53
C MET A 269 15.70 18.47 3.91
N VAL A 270 16.48 17.42 4.09
CA VAL A 270 17.28 17.16 5.29
C VAL A 270 18.74 17.14 4.90
N ILE A 271 19.58 17.90 5.60
CA ILE A 271 21.04 17.88 5.41
C ILE A 271 21.68 17.49 6.73
N ASP A 272 22.35 16.34 6.72
CA ASP A 272 23.14 15.89 7.87
C ASP A 272 24.55 16.43 7.81
N GLU A 273 25.17 16.61 8.99
CA GLU A 273 26.47 17.22 9.18
C GLU A 273 26.61 18.58 8.47
N SER A 274 25.60 19.43 8.65
CA SER A 274 25.48 20.72 7.95
C SER A 274 26.64 21.70 8.23
N HIS A 275 27.47 21.46 9.27
CA HIS A 275 28.69 22.22 9.50
C HIS A 275 29.74 22.10 8.38
N ARG A 276 29.58 21.09 7.47
CA ARG A 276 30.42 20.94 6.28
C ARG A 276 30.09 21.95 5.16
N LEU A 277 28.97 22.65 5.27
CA LEU A 277 28.54 23.68 4.30
C LEU A 277 29.34 24.97 4.53
N GLN A 278 30.62 24.96 4.16
CA GLN A 278 31.45 26.15 4.26
C GLN A 278 30.96 27.23 3.32
N TRP A 279 31.01 28.48 3.76
CA TRP A 279 30.61 29.64 2.98
C TRP A 279 31.27 29.64 1.60
N GLU A 280 30.50 29.95 0.55
CA GLU A 280 30.90 29.95 -0.86
C GLU A 280 31.38 28.62 -1.46
N SER A 281 31.41 27.53 -0.72
CA SER A 281 31.71 26.21 -1.28
C SER A 281 30.61 25.77 -2.28
N ASP A 282 30.95 24.83 -3.17
CA ASP A 282 29.96 24.26 -4.08
C ASP A 282 28.86 23.54 -3.32
N ALA A 283 29.18 22.87 -2.22
CA ALA A 283 28.21 22.28 -1.31
C ALA A 283 27.25 23.34 -0.74
N TYR A 284 27.74 24.47 -0.26
CA TYR A 284 26.90 25.57 0.23
C TYR A 284 25.97 26.12 -0.87
N LYS A 285 26.51 26.37 -2.07
CA LYS A 285 25.72 26.86 -3.20
C LYS A 285 24.62 25.89 -3.62
N THR A 286 24.93 24.60 -3.60
CA THR A 286 23.98 23.52 -3.87
C THR A 286 22.88 23.46 -2.82
N ALA A 287 23.25 23.47 -1.52
CA ALA A 287 22.29 23.54 -0.42
C ALA A 287 21.34 24.74 -0.55
N LEU A 288 21.90 25.93 -0.86
CA LEU A 288 21.12 27.14 -1.04
C LEU A 288 20.15 27.05 -2.22
N LYS A 289 20.57 26.45 -3.35
CA LYS A 289 19.69 26.25 -4.52
C LYS A 289 18.54 25.30 -4.18
N LEU A 290 18.85 24.14 -3.60
CA LEU A 290 17.85 23.13 -3.22
C LEU A 290 16.90 23.65 -2.12
N SER A 291 17.39 24.45 -1.17
CA SER A 291 16.56 25.05 -0.11
C SER A 291 15.50 26.01 -0.63
N LYS A 292 15.70 26.61 -1.82
CA LYS A 292 14.74 27.51 -2.45
C LYS A 292 13.58 26.77 -3.11
N VAL A 293 13.81 25.55 -3.57
CA VAL A 293 12.81 24.69 -4.19
C VAL A 293 12.17 23.70 -3.21
N SER A 294 12.64 23.66 -1.97
CA SER A 294 12.10 22.83 -0.91
C SER A 294 11.20 23.64 0.01
N SER A 295 10.00 23.11 0.30
CA SER A 295 9.05 23.76 1.22
C SER A 295 9.59 23.80 2.65
N GLY A 296 10.15 22.66 3.13
CA GLY A 296 10.80 22.54 4.43
C GLY A 296 12.29 22.25 4.33
N VAL A 297 13.05 22.66 5.33
CA VAL A 297 14.50 22.40 5.43
C VAL A 297 14.86 22.05 6.86
N LEU A 298 15.54 20.94 7.05
CA LEU A 298 16.06 20.49 8.33
C LEU A 298 17.57 20.30 8.23
N LEU A 299 18.30 21.08 8.99
CA LEU A 299 19.76 20.99 9.07
C LEU A 299 20.14 20.27 10.37
N LEU A 300 21.03 19.29 10.28
CA LEU A 300 21.53 18.56 11.45
C LEU A 300 23.01 18.83 11.61
N THR A 301 23.43 19.17 12.81
CA THR A 301 24.85 19.34 13.16
C THR A 301 25.09 19.03 14.62
N ALA A 302 26.27 18.50 14.92
CA ALA A 302 26.72 18.33 16.29
C ALA A 302 27.59 19.52 16.78
N THR A 303 28.01 20.37 15.87
CA THR A 303 28.98 21.44 16.16
C THR A 303 28.57 22.75 15.48
N PRO A 304 27.51 23.42 15.98
CA PRO A 304 26.99 24.64 15.36
C PRO A 304 27.98 25.79 15.35
N GLU A 305 28.94 25.79 16.29
CA GLU A 305 29.89 26.88 16.49
C GLU A 305 31.18 26.76 15.65
N GLN A 306 31.36 25.67 14.88
CA GLN A 306 32.56 25.53 14.01
C GLN A 306 32.56 26.50 12.81
N LEU A 307 31.47 27.21 12.56
CA LEU A 307 31.32 28.19 11.48
C LEU A 307 31.78 29.61 11.90
N GLY A 308 32.74 29.72 12.82
CA GLY A 308 33.40 30.96 13.18
C GLY A 308 32.53 32.21 13.08
N ILE A 309 32.02 32.71 14.18
CA ILE A 309 31.53 34.08 14.24
C ILE A 309 32.76 34.95 14.33
N GLU A 310 33.27 35.42 13.19
CA GLU A 310 34.04 36.67 13.14
C GLU A 310 33.16 37.84 12.75
#